data_9bd6082309f38219b57b7f13a20b5a4e
#
_entry.id   9bd6082309f38219b57b7f13a20b5a4e
#
_cell.length_a   1.000
_cell.length_b   1.000
_cell.length_c   1.000
_cell.angle_alpha   90.00
_cell.angle_beta   90.00
_cell.angle_gamma   90.00
#
_symmetry.space_group_name_H-M   'P 1'
#
loop_
_entity.id
_entity.type
_entity.pdbx_description
1 polymer ?
#
loop_
_entity_poly.entity_id
_entity_poly.type
_entity_poly.pdbx_seq_one_letter_code
_entity_poly.pdbx_strand_id
1 'polypeptide(L)'
;MNSSLSLLFLTAAGVGLVVQNMLMVRITQSASTILIAMLLNSLVGIVLFCAILLLRNGTAGFSELIATVRWWTLLPGLLGSFFVFASINGYQHLGAATTIAVLVASQLIGGLLFDIARTSGLTLRMLAGPVAG
;
A
#
# COMPACT_ATOMS: atom_id res chain seq x y z
N MET A 1 11.54 15.97 -2.34
CA MET A 1 12.34 14.88 -2.93
C MET A 1 12.35 15.03 -4.43
N ASN A 2 13.50 14.94 -5.06
CA ASN A 2 13.57 15.11 -6.51
C ASN A 2 13.15 13.83 -7.24
N SER A 3 12.95 13.92 -8.56
CA SER A 3 12.47 12.79 -9.37
C SER A 3 13.43 11.59 -9.35
N SER A 4 14.73 11.85 -9.39
CA SER A 4 15.73 10.77 -9.38
C SER A 4 15.70 10.00 -8.06
N LEU A 5 15.59 10.70 -6.96
CA LEU A 5 15.51 10.08 -5.64
C LEU A 5 14.21 9.30 -5.47
N SER A 6 13.10 9.86 -5.96
CA SER A 6 11.81 9.17 -5.94
C SER A 6 11.84 7.88 -6.76
N LEU A 7 12.44 7.91 -7.94
CA LEU A 7 12.59 6.72 -8.78
C LEU A 7 13.45 5.66 -8.11
N LEU A 8 14.50 6.08 -7.42
CA LEU A 8 15.36 5.15 -6.68
C LEU A 8 14.60 4.47 -5.55
N PHE A 9 13.82 5.24 -4.77
CA PHE A 9 12.99 4.68 -3.72
C PHE A 9 11.94 3.72 -4.25
N LEU A 10 11.31 4.06 -5.37
CA LEU A 10 10.30 3.20 -5.99
C LEU A 10 10.91 1.87 -6.46
N THR A 11 12.09 1.94 -7.06
CA THR A 11 12.81 0.74 -7.50
C THR A 11 13.16 -0.15 -6.31
N ALA A 12 13.69 0.45 -5.25
CA ALA A 12 14.02 -0.27 -4.03
C ALA A 12 12.76 -0.90 -3.40
N ALA A 13 11.66 -0.16 -3.39
CA ALA A 13 10.40 -0.65 -2.85
C ALA A 13 9.87 -1.84 -3.67
N GLY A 14 9.98 -1.78 -4.99
CA GLY A 14 9.55 -2.88 -5.86
C GLY A 14 10.34 -4.17 -5.59
N VAL A 15 11.66 -4.06 -5.49
CA VAL A 15 12.52 -5.20 -5.15
C VAL A 15 12.19 -5.69 -3.74
N GLY A 16 12.02 -4.76 -2.81
CA GLY A 16 11.67 -5.10 -1.42
C GLY A 16 10.36 -5.85 -1.31
N LEU A 17 9.36 -5.49 -2.12
CA LEU A 17 8.07 -6.20 -2.13
C LEU A 17 8.22 -7.65 -2.57
N VAL A 18 9.07 -7.92 -3.57
CA VAL A 18 9.32 -9.29 -4.01
C VAL A 18 9.96 -10.09 -2.88
N VAL A 19 10.97 -9.54 -2.24
CA VAL A 19 11.64 -10.18 -1.11
C VAL A 19 10.66 -10.40 0.04
N GLN A 20 9.86 -9.40 0.37
CA GLN A 20 8.85 -9.51 1.42
C GLN A 20 7.86 -10.65 1.15
N ASN A 21 7.34 -10.70 -0.07
CA ASN A 21 6.37 -11.73 -0.44
C ASN A 21 6.99 -13.13 -0.43
N MET A 22 8.23 -13.26 -0.88
CA MET A 22 8.95 -14.54 -0.81
C MET A 22 9.11 -15.00 0.63
N LEU A 23 9.48 -14.10 1.53
CA LEU A 23 9.62 -14.41 2.95
C LEU A 23 8.28 -14.78 3.58
N MET A 24 7.21 -14.07 3.21
CA MET A 24 5.87 -14.36 3.72
C MET A 24 5.36 -15.72 3.24
N VAL A 25 5.65 -16.09 2.00
CA VAL A 25 5.34 -17.44 1.50
C VAL A 25 6.08 -18.48 2.32
N ARG A 26 7.35 -18.23 2.62
CA ARG A 26 8.15 -19.14 3.44
C ARG A 26 7.57 -19.31 4.85
N ILE A 27 7.14 -18.22 5.47
CA ILE A 27 6.47 -18.27 6.77
C ILE A 27 5.17 -19.07 6.68
N THR A 28 4.39 -18.85 5.62
CA THR A 28 3.14 -19.57 5.39
C THR A 28 3.36 -21.07 5.24
N GLN A 29 4.45 -21.48 4.60
CA GLN A 29 4.79 -22.90 4.47
C GLN A 29 5.10 -23.55 5.80
N SER A 30 5.64 -22.79 6.75
CA SER A 30 5.95 -23.28 8.11
C SER A 30 4.76 -23.20 9.04
N ALA A 31 3.75 -22.41 8.70
CA ALA A 31 2.56 -22.20 9.50
C ALA A 31 1.36 -22.92 8.86
N SER A 32 0.25 -22.95 9.58
CA SER A 32 -0.95 -23.63 9.11
C SER A 32 -1.77 -22.79 8.14
N THR A 33 -1.55 -21.47 8.07
CA THR A 33 -2.36 -20.56 7.25
C THR A 33 -1.60 -19.30 6.91
N ILE A 34 -2.00 -18.68 5.79
CA ILE A 34 -1.51 -17.37 5.36
C ILE A 34 -1.75 -16.32 6.43
N LEU A 35 -2.82 -16.45 7.20
CA LEU A 35 -3.19 -15.47 8.22
C LEU A 35 -2.12 -15.28 9.28
N ILE A 36 -1.37 -16.32 9.61
CA ILE A 36 -0.27 -16.24 10.58
C ILE A 36 0.84 -15.34 10.03
N ALA A 37 1.20 -15.50 8.77
CA ALA A 37 2.21 -14.65 8.13
C ALA A 37 1.74 -13.19 8.09
N MET A 38 0.48 -12.96 7.74
CA MET A 38 -0.09 -11.63 7.67
C MET A 38 -0.15 -10.96 9.05
N LEU A 39 -0.56 -11.71 10.06
CA LEU A 39 -0.64 -11.19 11.43
C LEU A 39 0.75 -10.83 11.95
N LEU A 40 1.73 -11.69 11.71
CA LEU A 40 3.10 -11.44 12.12
C LEU A 40 3.66 -10.19 11.45
N ASN A 41 3.42 -10.02 10.16
CA ASN A 41 3.81 -8.83 9.41
C ASN A 41 3.14 -7.57 10.00
N SER A 42 1.87 -7.65 10.33
CA SER A 42 1.13 -6.54 10.92
C SER A 42 1.64 -6.18 12.31
N LEU A 43 1.98 -7.17 13.12
CA LEU A 43 2.52 -6.93 14.47
C LEU A 43 3.86 -6.20 14.40
N VAL A 44 4.75 -6.62 13.50
CA VAL A 44 6.03 -5.93 13.29
C VAL A 44 5.79 -4.50 12.85
N GLY A 45 4.85 -4.30 11.93
CA GLY A 45 4.49 -2.96 11.46
C GLY A 45 3.95 -2.08 12.59
N ILE A 46 3.07 -2.62 13.42
CA ILE A 46 2.52 -1.88 14.57
C ILE A 46 3.62 -1.44 15.51
N VAL A 47 4.51 -2.37 15.91
CA VAL A 47 5.61 -2.05 16.81
C VAL A 47 6.52 -0.99 16.20
N LEU A 48 6.88 -1.15 14.94
CA LEU A 48 7.77 -0.23 14.24
C LEU A 48 7.17 1.18 14.16
N PHE A 49 5.93 1.29 13.72
CA PHE A 49 5.29 2.59 13.53
C PHE A 49 4.96 3.26 14.86
N CYS A 50 4.57 2.51 15.87
CA CYS A 50 4.37 3.06 17.21
C CYS A 50 5.68 3.61 17.78
N ALA A 51 6.77 2.89 17.60
CA ALA A 51 8.08 3.34 18.07
C ALA A 51 8.53 4.62 17.36
N ILE A 52 8.38 4.67 16.04
CA ILE A 52 8.76 5.85 15.24
C ILE A 52 7.88 7.05 15.64
N LEU A 53 6.57 6.84 15.76
CA LEU A 53 5.65 7.90 16.13
C LEU A 53 5.97 8.45 17.52
N LEU A 54 6.25 7.57 18.47
CA LEU A 54 6.61 7.97 19.83
C LEU A 54 7.91 8.78 19.86
N LEU A 55 8.91 8.36 19.07
CA LEU A 55 10.20 9.06 19.01
C LEU A 55 10.10 10.42 18.32
N ARG A 56 9.24 10.55 17.33
CA ARG A 56 9.13 11.80 16.57
C ARG A 56 8.12 12.78 17.16
N ASN A 57 6.96 12.29 17.58
CA ASN A 57 5.83 13.14 17.98
C ASN A 57 5.48 12.98 19.47
N GLY A 58 6.06 12.02 20.16
CA GLY A 58 5.73 11.73 21.54
C GLY A 58 4.27 11.29 21.71
N THR A 59 3.72 11.52 22.88
CA THR A 59 2.33 11.14 23.16
C THR A 59 1.31 11.95 22.36
N ALA A 60 1.68 13.15 21.89
CA ALA A 60 0.82 13.97 21.07
C ALA A 60 0.47 13.27 19.74
N GLY A 61 1.40 12.47 19.20
CA GLY A 61 1.17 11.69 17.98
C GLY A 61 0.05 10.68 18.14
N PHE A 62 -0.04 10.03 19.29
CA PHE A 62 -1.11 9.07 19.58
C PHE A 62 -2.46 9.75 19.75
N SER A 63 -2.50 10.93 20.34
CA SER A 63 -3.73 11.72 20.43
C SER A 63 -4.24 12.11 19.04
N GLU A 64 -3.33 12.53 18.18
CA GLU A 64 -3.65 12.85 16.79
C GLU A 64 -4.15 11.62 16.02
N LEU A 65 -3.53 10.47 16.26
CA LEU A 65 -3.97 9.21 15.66
C LEU A 65 -5.44 8.92 16.02
N ILE A 66 -5.78 9.01 17.28
CA ILE A 66 -7.14 8.75 17.76
C ILE A 66 -8.11 9.75 17.12
N ALA A 67 -7.72 11.03 17.03
CA ALA A 67 -8.55 12.06 16.44
C ALA A 67 -8.77 11.87 14.94
N THR A 68 -7.84 11.17 14.26
CA THR A 68 -7.90 10.94 12.82
C THR A 68 -8.74 9.72 12.45
N VAL A 69 -8.97 8.80 13.39
CA VAL A 69 -9.69 7.56 13.09
C VAL A 69 -11.14 7.84 12.72
N ARG A 70 -11.52 7.42 11.52
CA ARG A 70 -12.88 7.48 11.00
C ARG A 70 -13.14 6.19 10.22
N TRP A 71 -14.39 5.93 9.89
CA TRP A 71 -14.72 4.67 9.19
C TRP A 71 -13.96 4.55 7.86
N TRP A 72 -13.80 5.65 7.12
CA TRP A 72 -13.12 5.59 5.82
C TRP A 72 -11.59 5.48 5.95
N THR A 73 -11.02 5.89 7.10
CA THR A 73 -9.57 5.75 7.31
C THR A 73 -9.17 4.29 7.57
N LEU A 74 -10.14 3.43 7.83
CA LEU A 74 -9.88 1.99 7.98
C LEU A 74 -9.85 1.26 6.65
N LEU A 75 -10.37 1.85 5.58
CA LEU A 75 -10.42 1.22 4.26
C LEU A 75 -9.05 0.87 3.69
N PRO A 76 -8.04 1.76 3.74
CA PRO A 76 -6.71 1.38 3.24
C PRO A 76 -6.13 0.15 3.91
N GLY A 77 -6.36 -0.01 5.22
CA GLY A 77 -5.91 -1.19 5.95
C GLY A 77 -6.59 -2.47 5.48
N LEU A 78 -7.89 -2.40 5.25
CA LEU A 78 -8.65 -3.53 4.72
C LEU A 78 -8.20 -3.90 3.31
N LEU A 79 -8.03 -2.90 2.45
CA LEU A 79 -7.56 -3.11 1.08
C LEU A 79 -6.14 -3.64 1.05
N GLY A 80 -5.26 -3.10 1.90
CA GLY A 80 -3.89 -3.57 2.02
C GLY A 80 -3.81 -5.01 2.51
N SER A 81 -4.67 -5.38 3.46
CA SER A 81 -4.75 -6.76 3.93
C SER A 81 -5.21 -7.70 2.83
N PHE A 82 -6.21 -7.30 2.06
CA PHE A 82 -6.66 -8.07 0.89
C PHE A 82 -5.55 -8.20 -0.14
N PHE A 83 -4.83 -7.12 -0.42
CA PHE A 83 -3.71 -7.13 -1.36
C PHE A 83 -2.63 -8.11 -0.92
N VAL A 84 -2.25 -8.09 0.35
CA VAL A 84 -1.21 -8.99 0.85
C VAL A 84 -1.66 -10.44 0.77
N PHE A 85 -2.90 -10.72 1.16
CA PHE A 85 -3.46 -12.07 1.07
C PHE A 85 -3.47 -12.57 -0.37
N ALA A 86 -3.97 -11.75 -1.29
CA ALA A 86 -4.02 -12.09 -2.71
C ALA A 86 -2.62 -12.31 -3.29
N SER A 87 -1.65 -11.48 -2.89
CA SER A 87 -0.27 -11.60 -3.36
C SER A 87 0.38 -12.90 -2.90
N ILE A 88 0.24 -13.23 -1.62
CA ILE A 88 0.80 -14.48 -1.08
C ILE A 88 0.15 -15.69 -1.76
N ASN A 89 -1.17 -15.66 -1.88
CA ASN A 89 -1.91 -16.72 -2.55
C ASN A 89 -1.47 -16.86 -4.01
N GLY A 90 -1.30 -15.74 -4.71
CA GLY A 90 -0.83 -15.74 -6.09
C GLY A 90 0.57 -16.33 -6.22
N TYR A 91 1.49 -15.95 -5.34
CA TYR A 91 2.85 -16.48 -5.33
C TYR A 91 2.86 -18.01 -5.16
N GLN A 92 1.97 -18.50 -4.30
CA GLN A 92 1.89 -19.94 -4.03
C GLN A 92 1.27 -20.73 -5.19
N HIS A 93 0.30 -20.18 -5.89
CA HIS A 93 -0.48 -20.92 -6.90
C HIS A 93 -0.07 -20.60 -8.34
N LEU A 94 0.36 -19.38 -8.62
CA LEU A 94 0.69 -18.94 -9.97
C LEU A 94 2.18 -18.65 -10.16
N GLY A 95 2.93 -18.59 -9.07
CA GLY A 95 4.31 -18.18 -9.07
C GLY A 95 4.48 -16.67 -9.00
N ALA A 96 5.70 -16.25 -8.69
CA ALA A 96 6.01 -14.83 -8.46
C ALA A 96 5.85 -13.99 -9.71
N ALA A 97 6.40 -14.46 -10.84
CA ALA A 97 6.40 -13.67 -12.08
C ALA A 97 4.99 -13.39 -12.57
N THR A 98 4.12 -14.40 -12.60
CA THR A 98 2.73 -14.24 -13.05
C THR A 98 1.95 -13.33 -12.11
N THR A 99 2.11 -13.52 -10.81
CA THR A 99 1.44 -12.68 -9.81
C THR A 99 1.84 -11.23 -9.96
N ILE A 100 3.14 -10.95 -10.09
CA ILE A 100 3.65 -9.60 -10.27
C ILE A 100 3.12 -9.00 -11.57
N ALA A 101 3.12 -9.76 -12.66
CA ALA A 101 2.63 -9.29 -13.95
C ALA A 101 1.17 -8.87 -13.86
N VAL A 102 0.31 -9.66 -13.23
CA VAL A 102 -1.11 -9.35 -13.07
C VAL A 102 -1.30 -8.13 -12.16
N LEU A 103 -0.58 -8.07 -11.04
CA LEU A 103 -0.66 -6.94 -10.11
C LEU A 103 -0.21 -5.65 -10.78
N VAL A 104 0.91 -5.68 -11.48
CA VAL A 104 1.46 -4.50 -12.16
C VAL A 104 0.52 -4.05 -13.26
N ALA A 105 0.01 -4.96 -14.08
CA ALA A 105 -0.95 -4.63 -15.14
C ALA A 105 -2.20 -3.98 -14.55
N SER A 106 -2.76 -4.56 -13.49
CA SER A 106 -3.93 -4.02 -12.81
C SER A 106 -3.67 -2.64 -12.22
N GLN A 107 -2.51 -2.46 -11.59
CA GLN A 107 -2.11 -1.18 -11.01
C GLN A 107 -1.91 -0.12 -12.08
N LEU A 108 -1.30 -0.48 -13.20
CA LEU A 108 -1.09 0.45 -14.31
C LEU A 108 -2.42 0.93 -14.89
N ILE A 109 -3.34 0.00 -15.13
CA ILE A 109 -4.67 0.34 -15.65
C ILE A 109 -5.42 1.22 -14.65
N GLY A 110 -5.43 0.85 -13.37
CA GLY A 110 -6.09 1.61 -12.33
C GLY A 110 -5.48 3.00 -12.16
N GLY A 111 -4.15 3.07 -12.16
CA GLY A 111 -3.43 4.34 -12.06
C GLY A 111 -3.68 5.24 -13.25
N LEU A 112 -3.70 4.68 -14.45
CA LEU A 112 -4.00 5.44 -15.67
C LEU A 112 -5.42 5.98 -15.64
N LEU A 113 -6.40 5.17 -15.25
CA LEU A 113 -7.78 5.62 -15.12
C LEU A 113 -7.91 6.73 -14.08
N PHE A 114 -7.22 6.61 -12.96
CA PHE A 114 -7.20 7.62 -11.93
C PHE A 114 -6.62 8.93 -12.46
N ASP A 115 -5.50 8.86 -13.17
CA ASP A 115 -4.85 10.05 -13.73
C ASP A 115 -5.72 10.74 -14.77
N ILE A 116 -6.40 9.97 -15.63
CA ILE A 116 -7.33 10.50 -16.63
C ILE A 116 -8.49 11.20 -15.93
N ALA A 117 -9.09 10.57 -14.95
CA ALA A 117 -10.20 11.14 -14.21
C ALA A 117 -9.81 12.43 -13.49
N ARG A 118 -8.63 12.44 -12.90
CA ARG A 118 -8.09 13.61 -12.21
C ARG A 118 -7.81 14.76 -13.17
N THR A 119 -7.22 14.47 -14.33
CA THR A 119 -6.96 15.46 -15.37
C THR A 119 -8.25 16.01 -15.94
N SER A 120 -9.23 15.16 -16.22
CA SER A 120 -10.55 15.58 -16.69
C SER A 120 -11.25 16.48 -15.67
N GLY A 121 -11.17 16.16 -14.40
CA GLY A 121 -11.71 16.98 -13.34
C GLY A 121 -11.06 18.35 -13.28
N LEU A 122 -9.73 18.42 -13.41
CA LEU A 122 -9.00 19.69 -13.47
C LEU A 122 -9.40 20.50 -14.70
N THR A 123 -9.51 19.86 -15.85
CA THR A 123 -9.92 20.53 -17.09
C THR A 123 -11.31 21.13 -16.95
N LEU A 124 -12.24 20.37 -16.40
CA LEU A 124 -13.60 20.86 -16.17
C LEU A 124 -13.61 22.06 -15.20
N ARG A 125 -12.81 22.01 -14.14
CA ARG A 125 -12.68 23.12 -13.21
C ARG A 125 -12.11 24.35 -13.88
N MET A 126 -11.09 24.18 -14.73
CA MET A 126 -10.47 25.29 -15.45
C MET A 126 -11.45 25.92 -16.44
N LEU A 127 -12.29 25.12 -17.10
CA LEU A 127 -13.28 25.62 -18.03
C LEU A 127 -14.51 26.21 -17.35
N ALA A 128 -14.96 25.56 -16.27
CA ALA A 128 -16.16 25.98 -15.55
C ALA A 128 -15.91 27.16 -14.59
N GLY A 129 -14.71 27.27 -14.05
CA GLY A 129 -14.37 28.30 -13.09
C GLY A 129 -14.60 29.73 -13.57
N PRO A 130 -14.07 30.12 -14.74
CA PRO A 130 -14.32 31.48 -15.26
C PRO A 130 -15.76 31.71 -15.64
N VAL A 131 -16.49 30.67 -16.00
CA VAL A 131 -17.90 30.78 -16.41
C VAL A 131 -18.83 30.80 -15.20
N ALA A 132 -18.53 29.95 -14.22
CA ALA A 132 -19.39 29.76 -13.06
C ALA A 132 -19.10 30.79 -11.95
N GLY A 133 -17.92 31.29 -11.97
CA GLY A 133 -17.53 32.13 -10.88
C GLY A 133 -16.94 33.41 -11.17
#